data_9a4b0f823cfee8237f34dbb8232ce922
#
_entry.id   9a4b0f823cfee8237f34dbb8232ce922
#
_cell.length_a   1.000
_cell.length_b   1.000
_cell.length_c   1.000
_cell.angle_alpha   90.00
_cell.angle_beta   90.00
_cell.angle_gamma   90.00
#
_symmetry.space_group_name_H-M   'P 1'
#
loop_
_entity.id
_entity.type
_entity.pdbx_description
1 polymer ?
#
loop_
_entity_poly.entity_id
_entity_poly.type
_entity_poly.pdbx_seq_one_letter_code
_entity_poly.pdbx_strand_id
1 'polypeptide(L)'
;TLDVTGHYVTPGLIDIHLHAYQRFGGWLHPDQQCLPYGVTTCVDTGSSGWQHFEDFVNTIIARSTTRVLAFINIVGAGMAGACEQDVDEMVPEPCADMIKQYPEHAIGSKSAHFYGPGWEAAQGGIDAARLSDTITMVDFAPMPERSYEELLIERMAPGDIHTHLYASHIPLIDENKKINDYVW
;
A
#
# COMPACT_ATOMS: atom_id res chain seq x y z
N THR A 1 2.73 -16.95 -34.74
CA THR A 1 3.66 -15.82 -34.92
C THR A 1 2.83 -14.55 -35.04
N LEU A 2 3.18 -13.53 -34.31
CA LEU A 2 2.58 -12.20 -34.36
C LEU A 2 3.60 -11.25 -35.01
N ASP A 3 3.19 -10.51 -36.06
CA ASP A 3 4.03 -9.48 -36.66
C ASP A 3 3.96 -8.22 -35.77
N VAL A 4 5.09 -7.80 -35.25
CA VAL A 4 5.26 -6.61 -34.41
C VAL A 4 6.14 -5.54 -35.08
N THR A 5 6.29 -5.59 -36.39
CA THR A 5 7.06 -4.59 -37.14
C THR A 5 6.53 -3.19 -36.88
N GLY A 6 7.42 -2.27 -36.50
CA GLY A 6 7.07 -0.89 -36.13
C GLY A 6 6.52 -0.68 -34.73
N HIS A 7 6.48 -1.72 -33.90
CA HIS A 7 6.03 -1.65 -32.50
C HIS A 7 7.18 -1.95 -31.53
N TYR A 8 7.07 -1.42 -30.31
CA TYR A 8 7.93 -1.82 -29.20
C TYR A 8 7.34 -3.05 -28.51
N VAL A 9 8.16 -4.04 -28.23
CA VAL A 9 7.79 -5.19 -27.41
C VAL A 9 8.44 -5.02 -26.05
N THR A 10 7.63 -4.94 -25.01
CA THR A 10 8.06 -4.71 -23.62
C THR A 10 7.49 -5.81 -22.72
N PRO A 11 8.07 -6.04 -21.52
CA PRO A 11 7.37 -6.75 -20.47
C PRO A 11 6.02 -6.06 -20.17
N GLY A 12 5.06 -6.80 -19.60
CA GLY A 12 3.81 -6.23 -19.13
C GLY A 12 4.05 -5.15 -18.06
N LEU A 13 3.19 -4.15 -18.04
CA LEU A 13 3.28 -3.06 -17.07
C LEU A 13 2.94 -3.58 -15.66
N ILE A 14 3.47 -2.89 -14.65
CA ILE A 14 3.18 -3.14 -13.24
C ILE A 14 2.50 -1.89 -12.68
N ASP A 15 1.29 -2.04 -12.16
CA ASP A 15 0.60 -1.01 -11.38
C ASP A 15 0.84 -1.29 -9.90
N ILE A 16 1.55 -0.39 -9.23
CA ILE A 16 1.94 -0.58 -7.82
C ILE A 16 0.95 0.00 -6.81
N HIS A 17 -0.17 0.58 -7.26
CA HIS A 17 -1.14 1.17 -6.36
C HIS A 17 -2.57 1.12 -6.91
N LEU A 18 -3.28 0.09 -6.53
CA LEU A 18 -4.72 -0.03 -6.82
C LEU A 18 -5.46 -0.71 -5.65
N HIS A 19 -6.77 -0.87 -5.80
CA HIS A 19 -7.64 -1.50 -4.81
C HIS A 19 -8.53 -2.55 -5.49
N ALA A 20 -8.26 -3.83 -5.22
CA ALA A 20 -8.86 -4.96 -5.90
C ALA A 20 -9.79 -5.82 -5.01
N TYR A 21 -9.67 -5.74 -3.69
CA TYR A 21 -10.50 -6.53 -2.80
C TYR A 21 -11.91 -5.93 -2.67
N GLN A 22 -12.89 -6.60 -3.24
CA GLN A 22 -14.24 -6.06 -3.47
C GLN A 22 -15.21 -6.20 -2.29
N ARG A 23 -14.79 -6.72 -1.15
CA ARG A 23 -15.68 -7.02 -0.02
C ARG A 23 -16.50 -5.81 0.45
N PHE A 24 -15.93 -4.62 0.37
CA PHE A 24 -16.54 -3.38 0.85
C PHE A 24 -17.10 -2.50 -0.28
N GLY A 25 -17.19 -3.05 -1.49
CA GLY A 25 -17.85 -2.42 -2.64
C GLY A 25 -16.98 -1.45 -3.45
N GLY A 26 -17.22 -1.41 -4.74
CA GLY A 26 -16.71 -0.35 -5.62
C GLY A 26 -15.27 -0.45 -6.13
N TRP A 27 -14.46 -1.38 -5.64
CA TRP A 27 -13.09 -1.55 -6.10
C TRP A 27 -12.99 -2.18 -7.49
N LEU A 28 -11.86 -2.00 -8.13
CA LEU A 28 -11.65 -2.49 -9.49
C LEU A 28 -11.47 -4.02 -9.55
N HIS A 29 -11.80 -4.58 -10.72
CA HIS A 29 -11.55 -5.99 -11.00
C HIS A 29 -10.26 -6.12 -11.82
N PRO A 30 -9.20 -6.82 -11.32
CA PRO A 30 -7.88 -6.82 -11.96
C PRO A 30 -7.89 -7.19 -13.44
N ASP A 31 -8.52 -8.31 -13.81
CA ASP A 31 -8.51 -8.79 -15.20
C ASP A 31 -9.26 -7.88 -16.18
N GLN A 32 -10.29 -7.17 -15.70
CA GLN A 32 -11.09 -6.29 -16.55
C GLN A 32 -10.44 -4.92 -16.73
N GLN A 33 -9.64 -4.47 -15.77
CA GLN A 33 -9.12 -3.11 -15.74
C GLN A 33 -7.61 -3.02 -15.89
N CYS A 34 -6.87 -4.10 -15.66
CA CYS A 34 -5.43 -4.14 -15.86
C CYS A 34 -5.04 -4.68 -17.24
N LEU A 35 -5.49 -5.89 -17.59
CA LEU A 35 -5.06 -6.55 -18.83
C LEU A 35 -5.35 -5.76 -20.11
N PRO A 36 -6.51 -5.10 -20.30
CA PRO A 36 -6.77 -4.32 -21.51
C PRO A 36 -5.80 -3.16 -21.72
N TYR A 37 -5.11 -2.71 -20.67
CA TYR A 37 -4.13 -1.62 -20.71
C TYR A 37 -2.68 -2.10 -20.65
N GLY A 38 -2.46 -3.42 -20.77
CA GLY A 38 -1.12 -4.00 -20.75
C GLY A 38 -0.51 -4.16 -19.35
N VAL A 39 -1.27 -3.94 -18.27
CA VAL A 39 -0.85 -4.20 -16.90
C VAL A 39 -1.04 -5.68 -16.59
N THR A 40 0.06 -6.40 -16.41
CA THR A 40 0.06 -7.85 -16.14
C THR A 40 0.32 -8.21 -14.70
N THR A 41 0.78 -7.24 -13.92
CA THR A 41 0.98 -7.36 -12.46
C THR A 41 0.44 -6.11 -11.80
N CYS A 42 -0.33 -6.29 -10.73
CA CYS A 42 -0.82 -5.17 -9.94
C CYS A 42 -0.62 -5.42 -8.44
N VAL A 43 -0.59 -4.34 -7.67
CA VAL A 43 -0.42 -4.36 -6.23
C VAL A 43 -1.61 -3.71 -5.56
N ASP A 44 -2.37 -4.48 -4.81
CA ASP A 44 -3.41 -3.95 -3.92
C ASP A 44 -2.76 -3.27 -2.71
N THR A 45 -3.17 -2.05 -2.42
CA THR A 45 -2.56 -1.24 -1.39
C THR A 45 -3.41 -1.13 -0.13
N GLY A 46 -3.67 -2.29 0.47
CA GLY A 46 -4.31 -2.37 1.76
C GLY A 46 -5.83 -2.33 1.73
N SER A 47 -6.48 -2.75 0.62
CA SER A 47 -7.92 -2.93 0.62
C SER A 47 -8.34 -3.96 1.65
N SER A 48 -7.56 -5.05 1.82
CA SER A 48 -7.71 -6.02 2.89
C SER A 48 -6.77 -5.71 4.05
N GLY A 49 -7.29 -5.82 5.26
CA GLY A 49 -6.47 -5.96 6.47
C GLY A 49 -6.18 -7.43 6.79
N TRP A 50 -5.46 -7.66 7.89
CA TRP A 50 -5.02 -8.99 8.29
C TRP A 50 -6.17 -9.94 8.65
N GLN A 51 -7.34 -9.45 9.06
CA GLN A 51 -8.52 -10.28 9.35
C GLN A 51 -9.14 -10.92 8.10
N HIS A 52 -8.92 -10.35 6.92
CA HIS A 52 -9.63 -10.73 5.70
C HIS A 52 -8.70 -11.10 4.54
N PHE A 53 -7.40 -11.15 4.78
CA PHE A 53 -6.43 -11.38 3.71
C PHE A 53 -6.55 -12.78 3.09
N GLU A 54 -6.84 -13.80 3.89
CA GLU A 54 -7.11 -15.15 3.38
C GLU A 54 -8.31 -15.20 2.43
N ASP A 55 -9.39 -14.47 2.76
CA ASP A 55 -10.53 -14.34 1.86
C ASP A 55 -10.16 -13.62 0.56
N PHE A 56 -9.34 -12.58 0.63
CA PHE A 56 -8.82 -11.89 -0.55
C PHE A 56 -7.99 -12.82 -1.44
N VAL A 57 -7.11 -13.62 -0.86
CA VAL A 57 -6.33 -14.62 -1.59
C VAL A 57 -7.25 -15.60 -2.32
N ASN A 58 -8.23 -16.16 -1.63
CA ASN A 58 -9.10 -17.21 -2.17
C ASN A 58 -10.13 -16.71 -3.19
N THR A 59 -10.57 -15.46 -3.08
CA THR A 59 -11.66 -14.92 -3.91
C THR A 59 -11.19 -14.11 -5.12
N ILE A 60 -10.10 -13.38 -4.99
CA ILE A 60 -9.59 -12.47 -6.03
C ILE A 60 -8.22 -12.91 -6.54
N ILE A 61 -7.21 -13.03 -5.66
CA ILE A 61 -5.84 -13.29 -6.10
C ILE A 61 -5.73 -14.61 -6.85
N ALA A 62 -6.24 -15.70 -6.25
CA ALA A 62 -6.18 -17.03 -6.85
C ALA A 62 -7.03 -17.22 -8.12
N ARG A 63 -7.94 -16.27 -8.40
CA ARG A 63 -8.85 -16.34 -9.55
C ARG A 63 -8.50 -15.37 -10.65
N SER A 64 -7.59 -14.44 -10.41
CA SER A 64 -7.16 -13.46 -11.41
C SER A 64 -6.13 -14.05 -12.35
N THR A 65 -6.22 -13.72 -13.62
CA THR A 65 -5.18 -13.95 -14.64
C THR A 65 -4.03 -12.94 -14.47
N THR A 66 -4.38 -11.71 -14.13
CA THR A 66 -3.42 -10.68 -13.69
C THR A 66 -2.73 -11.14 -12.41
N ARG A 67 -1.41 -11.05 -12.35
CA ARG A 67 -0.69 -11.30 -11.11
C ARG A 67 -1.04 -10.22 -10.10
N VAL A 68 -1.67 -10.60 -8.98
CA VAL A 68 -2.05 -9.67 -7.91
C VAL A 68 -1.15 -9.92 -6.71
N LEU A 69 -0.43 -8.87 -6.29
CA LEU A 69 0.30 -8.79 -5.03
C LEU A 69 -0.42 -7.81 -4.11
N ALA A 70 -0.08 -7.78 -2.82
CA ALA A 70 -0.74 -6.88 -1.89
C ALA A 70 0.17 -6.41 -0.75
N PHE A 71 -0.06 -5.17 -0.33
CA PHE A 71 0.26 -4.70 1.01
C PHE A 71 -0.96 -4.97 1.92
N ILE A 72 -0.73 -5.48 3.11
CA ILE A 72 -1.80 -5.75 4.08
C ILE A 72 -2.01 -4.50 4.93
N ASN A 73 -3.26 -4.02 5.03
CA ASN A 73 -3.57 -2.87 5.88
C ASN A 73 -3.29 -3.20 7.34
N ILE A 74 -2.67 -2.24 8.04
CA ILE A 74 -2.40 -2.36 9.49
C ILE A 74 -3.70 -2.49 10.31
N VAL A 75 -4.79 -1.91 9.84
CA VAL A 75 -6.12 -2.10 10.42
C VAL A 75 -6.67 -3.47 10.03
N GLY A 76 -7.08 -4.26 11.01
CA GLY A 76 -7.53 -5.63 10.79
C GLY A 76 -8.65 -5.79 9.79
N ALA A 77 -9.63 -4.91 9.81
CA ALA A 77 -10.75 -4.89 8.87
C ALA A 77 -10.36 -4.41 7.45
N GLY A 78 -9.22 -3.75 7.28
CA GLY A 78 -8.78 -3.16 6.02
C GLY A 78 -9.45 -1.82 5.71
N MET A 79 -9.47 -1.44 4.42
CA MET A 79 -10.05 -0.18 3.94
C MET A 79 -11.58 -0.19 3.98
N ALA A 80 -12.17 -0.34 5.15
CA ALA A 80 -13.62 -0.41 5.34
C ALA A 80 -14.23 0.90 5.89
N GLY A 81 -13.71 2.04 5.47
CA GLY A 81 -14.22 3.36 5.87
C GLY A 81 -13.83 3.73 7.30
N ALA A 82 -14.82 3.92 8.18
CA ALA A 82 -14.57 4.43 9.54
C ALA A 82 -13.65 3.54 10.40
N CYS A 83 -13.51 2.25 10.10
CA CYS A 83 -12.64 1.34 10.85
C CYS A 83 -11.15 1.69 10.70
N GLU A 84 -10.74 2.39 9.64
CA GLU A 84 -9.37 2.89 9.50
C GLU A 84 -8.98 3.96 10.52
N GLN A 85 -9.92 4.39 11.37
CA GLN A 85 -9.68 5.32 12.47
C GLN A 85 -9.59 4.62 13.83
N ASP A 86 -9.83 3.32 13.88
CA ASP A 86 -9.79 2.52 15.10
C ASP A 86 -8.36 2.09 15.42
N VAL A 87 -7.73 2.75 16.37
CA VAL A 87 -6.34 2.47 16.76
C VAL A 87 -6.18 1.09 17.41
N ASP A 88 -7.25 0.55 18.02
CA ASP A 88 -7.23 -0.79 18.63
C ASP A 88 -7.12 -1.90 17.57
N GLU A 89 -7.45 -1.59 16.31
CA GLU A 89 -7.30 -2.48 15.17
C GLU A 89 -5.92 -2.39 14.48
N MET A 90 -5.11 -1.38 14.83
CA MET A 90 -3.78 -1.14 14.22
C MET A 90 -2.71 -1.96 14.92
N VAL A 91 -2.80 -3.28 14.83
CA VAL A 91 -1.95 -4.22 15.58
C VAL A 91 -0.86 -4.82 14.69
N PRO A 92 0.44 -4.54 14.95
CA PRO A 92 1.55 -4.97 14.09
C PRO A 92 1.73 -6.48 14.01
N GLU A 93 1.61 -7.21 15.12
CA GLU A 93 1.90 -8.63 15.18
C GLU A 93 0.99 -9.48 14.27
N PRO A 94 -0.37 -9.37 14.34
CA PRO A 94 -1.25 -10.12 13.45
C PRO A 94 -1.04 -9.75 11.97
N CYS A 95 -0.74 -8.48 11.69
CA CYS A 95 -0.42 -8.03 10.32
C CYS A 95 0.87 -8.70 9.82
N ALA A 96 1.92 -8.70 10.62
CA ALA A 96 3.19 -9.35 10.29
C ALA A 96 3.06 -10.87 10.13
N ASP A 97 2.26 -11.51 10.98
CA ASP A 97 2.02 -12.96 10.90
C ASP A 97 1.29 -13.31 9.61
N MET A 98 0.30 -12.50 9.21
CA MET A 98 -0.41 -12.69 7.95
C MET A 98 0.51 -12.47 6.73
N ILE A 99 1.41 -11.49 6.76
CA ILE A 99 2.42 -11.28 5.71
C ILE A 99 3.31 -12.53 5.57
N LYS A 100 3.81 -13.06 6.68
CA LYS A 100 4.66 -14.28 6.69
C LYS A 100 3.91 -15.52 6.22
N GLN A 101 2.62 -15.61 6.48
CA GLN A 101 1.79 -16.76 6.09
C GLN A 101 1.59 -16.80 4.56
N TYR A 102 1.58 -15.66 3.88
CA TYR A 102 1.34 -15.56 2.43
C TYR A 102 2.48 -14.86 1.66
N PRO A 103 3.73 -15.36 1.74
CA PRO A 103 4.91 -14.68 1.19
C PRO A 103 4.89 -14.56 -0.34
N GLU A 104 4.07 -15.34 -1.03
CA GLU A 104 3.92 -15.27 -2.49
C GLU A 104 2.96 -14.14 -2.94
N HIS A 105 2.16 -13.61 -2.02
CA HIS A 105 1.11 -12.63 -2.31
C HIS A 105 1.28 -11.35 -1.52
N ALA A 106 1.64 -11.43 -0.24
CA ALA A 106 1.84 -10.28 0.63
C ALA A 106 3.29 -9.79 0.55
N ILE A 107 3.47 -8.55 0.11
CA ILE A 107 4.80 -7.94 -0.06
C ILE A 107 5.16 -6.95 1.04
N GLY A 108 4.26 -6.70 1.96
CA GLY A 108 4.47 -5.81 3.09
C GLY A 108 3.17 -5.30 3.72
N SER A 109 3.30 -4.27 4.54
CA SER A 109 2.20 -3.61 5.24
C SER A 109 1.79 -2.29 4.59
N LYS A 110 0.55 -1.85 4.80
CA LYS A 110 0.03 -0.53 4.41
C LYS A 110 -0.47 0.20 5.65
N SER A 111 -0.06 1.45 5.83
CA SER A 111 -0.68 2.29 6.86
C SER A 111 -2.13 2.64 6.50
N ALA A 112 -2.97 2.83 7.51
CA ALA A 112 -4.33 3.31 7.34
C ALA A 112 -4.39 4.79 6.92
N HIS A 113 -5.52 5.24 6.36
CA HIS A 113 -5.84 6.65 6.16
C HIS A 113 -6.27 7.27 7.49
N PHE A 114 -5.33 7.53 8.37
CA PHE A 114 -5.57 7.91 9.74
C PHE A 114 -5.56 9.42 9.94
N TYR A 115 -6.64 9.96 10.50
CA TYR A 115 -6.83 11.39 10.76
C TYR A 115 -6.55 11.79 12.22
N GLY A 116 -6.26 10.84 13.10
CA GLY A 116 -5.82 11.13 14.46
C GLY A 116 -4.44 11.79 14.50
N PRO A 117 -4.08 12.47 15.61
CA PRO A 117 -2.84 13.23 15.72
C PRO A 117 -1.59 12.36 15.89
N GLY A 118 -1.77 11.12 16.34
CA GLY A 118 -0.65 10.22 16.70
C GLY A 118 -0.01 9.51 15.49
N TRP A 119 0.91 8.63 15.79
CA TRP A 119 1.68 7.85 14.83
C TRP A 119 1.14 6.42 14.63
N GLU A 120 0.03 6.05 15.26
CA GLU A 120 -0.44 4.67 15.38
C GLU A 120 -0.49 3.96 14.02
N ALA A 121 -1.10 4.58 13.01
CA ALA A 121 -1.22 3.97 11.69
C ALA A 121 0.12 3.83 10.97
N ALA A 122 0.93 4.90 10.93
CA ALA A 122 2.21 4.88 10.23
C ALA A 122 3.21 3.99 10.97
N GLN A 123 3.33 4.14 12.30
CA GLN A 123 4.25 3.35 13.12
C GLN A 123 3.83 1.88 13.14
N GLY A 124 2.54 1.58 13.30
CA GLY A 124 2.04 0.21 13.27
C GLY A 124 2.35 -0.50 11.95
N GLY A 125 2.19 0.19 10.81
CA GLY A 125 2.59 -0.34 9.51
C GLY A 125 4.10 -0.59 9.42
N ILE A 126 4.92 0.35 9.88
CA ILE A 126 6.37 0.21 9.94
C ILE A 126 6.77 -0.99 10.80
N ASP A 127 6.21 -1.10 12.00
CA ASP A 127 6.51 -2.19 12.93
C ASP A 127 6.12 -3.57 12.35
N ALA A 128 4.95 -3.67 11.71
CA ALA A 128 4.54 -4.89 11.04
C ALA A 128 5.53 -5.30 9.92
N ALA A 129 6.00 -4.33 9.13
CA ALA A 129 7.00 -4.57 8.10
C ALA A 129 8.34 -5.09 8.69
N ARG A 130 8.81 -4.47 9.79
CA ARG A 130 10.05 -4.93 10.47
C ARG A 130 9.88 -6.30 11.09
N LEU A 131 8.74 -6.59 11.71
CA LEU A 131 8.44 -7.92 12.27
C LEU A 131 8.37 -9.01 11.20
N SER A 132 7.98 -8.67 9.97
CA SER A 132 7.87 -9.62 8.85
C SER A 132 9.07 -9.64 7.91
N ASP A 133 10.10 -8.83 8.15
CA ASP A 133 11.28 -8.65 7.27
C ASP A 133 10.86 -8.24 5.83
N THR A 134 9.92 -7.29 5.77
CA THR A 134 9.38 -6.75 4.52
C THR A 134 9.41 -5.22 4.51
N ILE A 135 8.73 -4.59 3.56
CA ILE A 135 8.60 -3.14 3.43
C ILE A 135 7.20 -2.67 3.84
N THR A 136 7.06 -1.39 4.12
CA THR A 136 5.76 -0.75 4.31
C THR A 136 5.46 0.26 3.22
N MET A 137 4.18 0.43 2.88
CA MET A 137 3.70 1.58 2.11
C MET A 137 2.91 2.51 3.04
N VAL A 138 3.44 3.71 3.23
CA VAL A 138 2.86 4.71 4.14
C VAL A 138 1.99 5.69 3.36
N ASP A 139 0.73 5.80 3.77
CA ASP A 139 -0.13 6.93 3.46
C ASP A 139 -0.07 7.91 4.64
N PHE A 140 0.23 9.17 4.39
CA PHE A 140 0.59 10.09 5.46
C PHE A 140 -0.04 11.47 5.25
N ALA A 141 -0.64 11.97 6.31
CA ALA A 141 -1.08 13.35 6.41
C ALA A 141 -0.28 14.06 7.52
N PRO A 142 0.58 15.04 7.19
CA PRO A 142 1.30 15.82 8.20
C PRO A 142 0.32 16.55 9.12
N MET A 143 0.68 16.61 10.40
CA MET A 143 -0.06 17.31 11.46
C MET A 143 0.95 18.01 12.39
N PRO A 144 0.52 18.94 13.26
CA PRO A 144 1.42 19.57 14.23
C PRO A 144 2.19 18.57 15.11
N GLU A 145 1.55 17.43 15.42
CA GLU A 145 2.09 16.36 16.28
C GLU A 145 2.93 15.33 15.52
N ARG A 146 2.90 15.36 14.18
CA ARG A 146 3.68 14.45 13.33
C ARG A 146 4.12 15.13 12.04
N SER A 147 5.42 15.34 11.91
CA SER A 147 5.98 16.01 10.74
C SER A 147 6.33 15.02 9.62
N TYR A 148 6.35 15.54 8.39
CA TYR A 148 6.77 14.77 7.24
C TYR A 148 8.28 14.47 7.25
N GLU A 149 9.09 15.41 7.77
CA GLU A 149 10.52 15.22 7.95
C GLU A 149 10.81 14.07 8.92
N GLU A 150 10.11 14.01 10.07
CA GLU A 150 10.25 12.92 11.04
C GLU A 150 9.89 11.56 10.41
N LEU A 151 8.82 11.50 9.58
CA LEU A 151 8.48 10.28 8.87
C LEU A 151 9.64 9.77 8.03
N LEU A 152 10.21 10.64 7.19
CA LEU A 152 11.24 10.24 6.21
C LEU A 152 12.59 9.95 6.85
N ILE A 153 13.02 10.74 7.85
CA ILE A 153 14.37 10.68 8.41
C ILE A 153 14.45 9.71 9.60
N GLU A 154 13.41 9.63 10.41
CA GLU A 154 13.52 8.92 11.69
C GLU A 154 12.74 7.60 11.71
N ARG A 155 11.69 7.44 10.88
CA ARG A 155 10.78 6.30 10.98
C ARG A 155 10.88 5.33 9.83
N MET A 156 10.87 5.81 8.60
CA MET A 156 10.98 4.97 7.41
C MET A 156 12.41 4.46 7.24
N ALA A 157 12.56 3.32 6.57
CA ALA A 157 13.84 2.76 6.20
C ALA A 157 14.01 2.69 4.68
N PRO A 158 15.22 2.55 4.17
CA PRO A 158 15.45 2.32 2.74
C PRO A 158 14.65 1.13 2.22
N GLY A 159 13.87 1.36 1.17
CA GLY A 159 12.97 0.38 0.58
C GLY A 159 11.51 0.60 0.92
N ASP A 160 11.19 1.29 2.01
CA ASP A 160 9.81 1.67 2.30
C ASP A 160 9.28 2.66 1.27
N ILE A 161 7.97 2.66 1.07
CA ILE A 161 7.30 3.47 0.06
C ILE A 161 6.42 4.52 0.74
N HIS A 162 6.59 5.78 0.35
CA HIS A 162 5.61 6.81 0.63
C HIS A 162 4.70 6.99 -0.59
N THR A 163 3.39 6.86 -0.39
CA THR A 163 2.39 7.05 -1.45
C THR A 163 1.73 8.42 -1.37
N HIS A 164 1.03 8.82 -2.45
CA HIS A 164 0.37 10.13 -2.58
C HIS A 164 1.32 11.35 -2.47
N LEU A 165 2.56 11.16 -2.89
CA LEU A 165 3.65 12.13 -2.76
C LEU A 165 3.30 13.54 -3.30
N TYR A 166 2.52 13.61 -4.38
CA TYR A 166 2.15 14.88 -5.03
C TYR A 166 0.83 15.48 -4.51
N ALA A 167 0.29 14.95 -3.43
CA ALA A 167 -0.88 15.56 -2.79
C ALA A 167 -0.53 16.94 -2.21
N SER A 168 -1.46 17.88 -2.30
CA SER A 168 -1.21 19.28 -1.93
C SER A 168 -0.85 19.51 -0.46
N HIS A 169 -1.15 18.55 0.40
CA HIS A 169 -0.84 18.58 1.84
C HIS A 169 0.55 18.05 2.17
N ILE A 170 1.28 17.46 1.21
CA ILE A 170 2.63 16.94 1.43
C ILE A 170 3.65 18.06 1.18
N PRO A 171 4.46 18.44 2.19
CA PRO A 171 5.38 19.57 2.10
C PRO A 171 6.68 19.18 1.37
N LEU A 172 6.60 18.94 0.06
CA LEU A 172 7.78 18.60 -0.75
C LEU A 172 8.70 19.77 -1.00
N ILE A 173 8.14 20.98 -1.05
CA ILE A 173 8.86 22.20 -1.40
C ILE A 173 8.73 23.23 -0.29
N ASP A 174 9.78 24.01 -0.09
CA ASP A 174 9.83 25.12 0.85
C ASP A 174 9.13 26.39 0.31
N GLU A 175 9.12 27.45 1.11
CA GLU A 175 8.59 28.77 0.76
C GLU A 175 9.31 29.43 -0.44
N ASN A 176 10.55 29.03 -0.72
CA ASN A 176 11.37 29.51 -1.83
C ASN A 176 11.20 28.65 -3.11
N LYS A 177 10.26 27.71 -3.11
CA LYS A 177 10.00 26.76 -4.20
C LYS A 177 11.15 25.79 -4.46
N LYS A 178 11.96 25.49 -3.46
CA LYS A 178 13.01 24.45 -3.51
C LYS A 178 12.50 23.20 -2.84
N ILE A 179 12.96 22.05 -3.32
CA ILE A 179 12.68 20.76 -2.67
C ILE A 179 13.34 20.77 -1.30
N ASN A 180 12.58 20.40 -0.27
CA ASN A 180 13.09 20.29 1.09
C ASN A 180 14.23 19.27 1.17
N ASP A 181 15.29 19.58 1.94
CA ASP A 181 16.51 18.77 2.00
C ASP A 181 16.22 17.33 2.50
N TYR A 182 15.24 17.15 3.36
CA TYR A 182 14.85 15.83 3.88
C TYR A 182 14.16 14.92 2.83
N VAL A 183 13.86 15.44 1.64
CA VAL A 183 13.26 14.65 0.55
C VAL A 183 14.32 13.90 -0.26
N TRP A 184 15.58 14.33 -0.16
CA TRP A 184 16.74 13.72 -0.84
C TRP A 184 17.41 12.63 0.00
#